data_8f3985cd752b532ae8fccc5f3e4337dc
#
_entry.id   8f3985cd752b532ae8fccc5f3e4337dc
#
_cell.length_a   1.000
_cell.length_b   1.000
_cell.length_c   1.000
_cell.angle_alpha   90.00
_cell.angle_beta   90.00
_cell.angle_gamma   90.00
#
_symmetry.space_group_name_H-M   'P 1'
#
loop_
_entity.id
_entity.type
_entity.pdbx_description
1 polymer ?
#
loop_
_entity_poly.entity_id
_entity_poly.type
_entity_poly.pdbx_seq_one_letter_code
_entity_poly.pdbx_strand_id
1 'polypeptide(L)'
;MSTVTIPSKPLTARPAWHALQSHYEQIRDVSLRELFSRDPDRGERLTAEAAGLYLDFSKNRISNKTVALLVALAEESGLRERIEAMFHGERITSPRTAQCFTWRCGCRGASHS
;
A
#
# COMPACT_ATOMS: atom_id res chain seq x y z
N MET A 1 -5.99 -16.68 20.09
CA MET A 1 -6.00 -15.24 19.75
C MET A 1 -4.67 -14.90 19.12
N SER A 2 -4.71 -14.61 17.84
CA SER A 2 -3.51 -14.18 17.13
C SER A 2 -3.26 -12.71 17.41
N THR A 3 -2.22 -12.44 18.18
CA THR A 3 -1.75 -11.07 18.32
C THR A 3 -0.97 -10.72 17.08
N VAL A 4 -1.47 -9.78 16.28
CA VAL A 4 -0.72 -9.27 15.12
C VAL A 4 0.52 -8.59 15.67
N THR A 5 1.67 -9.23 15.48
CA THR A 5 2.95 -8.63 15.85
C THR A 5 3.26 -7.53 14.86
N ILE A 6 3.03 -6.29 15.26
CA ILE A 6 3.44 -5.13 14.48
C ILE A 6 4.96 -5.09 14.52
N PRO A 7 5.64 -5.11 13.36
CA PRO A 7 7.09 -4.97 13.37
C PRO A 7 7.46 -3.68 14.08
N SER A 8 8.28 -3.82 15.12
CA SER A 8 8.71 -2.69 15.97
C SER A 8 9.67 -1.73 15.27
N LYS A 9 10.19 -2.14 14.13
CA LYS A 9 11.16 -1.36 13.37
C LYS A 9 10.47 -0.24 12.60
N PRO A 10 10.93 1.02 12.72
CA PRO A 10 10.33 2.12 11.95
C PRO A 10 10.44 1.88 10.45
N LEU A 11 9.49 2.40 9.69
CA LEU A 11 9.39 2.24 8.25
C LEU A 11 10.70 2.63 7.54
N THR A 12 11.27 3.75 7.93
CA THR A 12 12.50 4.30 7.33
C THR A 12 13.77 3.50 7.61
N ALA A 13 13.73 2.59 8.59
CA ALA A 13 14.86 1.72 8.92
C ALA A 13 14.80 0.36 8.20
N ARG A 14 13.80 0.13 7.39
CA ARG A 14 13.63 -1.15 6.68
C ARG A 14 14.45 -1.19 5.40
N PRO A 15 15.06 -2.36 5.06
CA PRO A 15 15.81 -2.50 3.81
C PRO A 15 15.00 -2.16 2.56
N ALA A 16 13.72 -2.55 2.51
CA ALA A 16 12.83 -2.24 1.39
C ALA A 16 12.63 -0.72 1.22
N TRP A 17 12.58 0.04 2.31
CA TRP A 17 12.52 1.50 2.26
C TRP A 17 13.78 2.10 1.62
N HIS A 18 14.96 1.63 2.03
CA HIS A 18 16.23 2.11 1.48
C HIS A 18 16.37 1.78 -0.01
N ALA A 19 15.94 0.59 -0.42
CA ALA A 19 15.91 0.20 -1.83
C ALA A 19 14.99 1.11 -2.65
N LEU A 20 13.82 1.43 -2.10
CA LEU A 20 12.87 2.34 -2.73
C LEU A 20 13.40 3.77 -2.82
N GLN A 21 14.08 4.24 -1.78
CA GLN A 21 14.70 5.56 -1.76
C GLN A 21 15.80 5.68 -2.82
N SER A 22 16.65 4.67 -2.96
CA SER A 22 17.67 4.63 -4.01
C SER A 22 17.04 4.61 -5.41
N HIS A 23 15.96 3.88 -5.57
CA HIS A 23 15.22 3.84 -6.83
C HIS A 23 14.58 5.19 -7.16
N TYR A 24 14.07 5.90 -6.16
CA TYR A 24 13.51 7.25 -6.33
C TYR A 24 14.53 8.21 -6.95
N GLU A 25 15.78 8.17 -6.50
CA GLU A 25 16.84 9.02 -7.07
C GLU A 25 17.07 8.76 -8.57
N GLN A 26 16.78 7.55 -9.03
CA GLN A 26 16.92 7.18 -10.45
C GLN A 26 15.74 7.65 -11.32
N ILE A 27 14.53 7.72 -10.75
CA ILE A 27 13.31 7.99 -11.52
C ILE A 27 12.72 9.39 -11.31
N ARG A 28 13.19 10.14 -10.33
CA ARG A 28 12.59 11.43 -9.95
C ARG A 28 12.58 12.47 -11.08
N ASP A 29 13.56 12.41 -11.97
CA ASP A 29 13.71 13.36 -13.06
C ASP A 29 13.09 12.86 -14.37
N VAL A 30 12.59 11.62 -14.39
CA VAL A 30 11.97 11.04 -15.59
C VAL A 30 10.54 11.57 -15.73
N SER A 31 10.22 12.14 -16.88
CA SER A 31 8.88 12.63 -17.16
C SER A 31 7.93 11.49 -17.50
N LEU A 32 6.63 11.72 -17.28
CA LEU A 32 5.60 10.74 -17.65
C LEU A 32 5.60 10.49 -19.18
N ARG A 33 5.82 11.53 -19.98
CA ARG A 33 5.95 11.40 -21.43
C ARG A 33 7.07 10.43 -21.82
N GLU A 34 8.20 10.53 -21.16
CA GLU A 34 9.35 9.65 -21.38
C GLU A 34 9.04 8.21 -20.99
N LEU A 35 8.33 8.00 -19.88
CA LEU A 35 7.90 6.68 -19.47
C LEU A 35 6.99 6.02 -20.50
N PHE A 36 6.04 6.75 -21.07
CA PHE A 36 5.17 6.24 -22.12
C PHE A 36 5.91 6.02 -23.46
N SER A 37 6.90 6.84 -23.77
CA SER A 37 7.71 6.68 -24.98
C SER A 37 8.58 5.42 -24.94
N ARG A 38 9.13 5.11 -23.77
CA ARG A 38 9.95 3.92 -23.57
C ARG A 38 9.13 2.63 -23.47
N ASP A 39 7.88 2.75 -23.07
CA ASP A 39 7.00 1.62 -22.80
C ASP A 39 5.57 1.95 -23.24
N PRO A 40 5.26 1.75 -24.54
CA PRO A 40 3.93 2.05 -25.09
C PRO A 40 2.81 1.21 -24.45
N ASP A 41 3.10 0.00 -23.98
CA ASP A 41 2.13 -0.92 -23.39
C ASP A 41 1.85 -0.63 -21.91
N ARG A 42 2.46 0.41 -21.40
CA ARG A 42 2.34 0.83 -20.01
C ARG A 42 0.89 1.04 -19.57
N GLY A 43 0.07 1.63 -20.44
CA GLY A 43 -1.33 1.90 -20.15
C GLY A 43 -2.19 0.65 -19.98
N GLU A 44 -1.79 -0.46 -20.58
CA GLU A 44 -2.49 -1.75 -20.46
C GLU A 44 -1.95 -2.58 -19.27
N ARG A 45 -0.65 -2.52 -19.05
CA ARG A 45 0.02 -3.33 -18.04
C ARG A 45 -0.13 -2.80 -16.62
N LEU A 46 -0.12 -1.47 -16.43
CA LEU A 46 -0.23 -0.83 -15.13
C LEU A 46 -1.70 -0.58 -14.76
N THR A 47 -2.46 -1.65 -14.76
CA THR A 47 -3.87 -1.68 -14.37
C THR A 47 -4.14 -2.84 -13.44
N ALA A 48 -5.18 -2.73 -12.65
CA ALA A 48 -5.66 -3.80 -11.79
C ALA A 48 -7.19 -3.80 -11.77
N GLU A 49 -7.76 -4.98 -11.79
CA GLU A 49 -9.21 -5.15 -11.73
C GLU A 49 -9.56 -6.16 -10.63
N ALA A 50 -10.44 -5.76 -9.74
CA ALA A 50 -10.93 -6.62 -8.67
C ALA A 50 -12.25 -6.10 -8.13
N ALA A 51 -13.13 -7.00 -7.71
CA ALA A 51 -14.42 -6.69 -7.07
C ALA A 51 -15.29 -5.69 -7.87
N GLY A 52 -15.24 -5.74 -9.19
CA GLY A 52 -15.98 -4.82 -10.06
C GLY A 52 -15.35 -3.43 -10.19
N LEU A 53 -14.16 -3.23 -9.63
CA LEU A 53 -13.40 -1.98 -9.74
C LEU A 53 -12.25 -2.14 -10.72
N TYR A 54 -12.04 -1.10 -11.51
CA TYR A 54 -10.92 -1.00 -12.44
C TYR A 54 -10.00 0.14 -12.00
N LEU A 55 -8.74 -0.16 -11.75
CA LEU A 55 -7.74 0.81 -11.36
C LEU A 55 -6.68 0.95 -12.47
N ASP A 56 -6.53 2.15 -12.97
CA ASP A 56 -5.45 2.53 -13.89
C ASP A 56 -4.44 3.38 -13.14
N PHE A 57 -3.24 2.85 -12.91
CA PHE A 57 -2.15 3.57 -12.26
C PHE A 57 -0.98 3.86 -13.20
N SER A 58 -1.23 3.80 -14.52
CA SER A 58 -0.22 4.08 -15.56
C SER A 58 0.26 5.54 -15.57
N LYS A 59 -0.54 6.46 -15.02
CA LYS A 59 -0.21 7.88 -14.93
C LYS A 59 0.69 8.23 -13.74
N ASN A 60 0.95 7.29 -12.86
CA ASN A 60 1.92 7.50 -11.79
C ASN A 60 3.35 7.40 -12.35
N ARG A 61 4.26 8.17 -11.76
CA ARG A 61 5.68 8.12 -12.13
C ARG A 61 6.36 6.89 -11.52
N ILE A 62 5.99 5.73 -12.00
CA ILE A 62 6.47 4.45 -11.52
C ILE A 62 6.90 3.56 -12.69
N SER A 63 7.76 2.62 -12.40
CA SER A 63 8.16 1.56 -13.33
C SER A 63 7.78 0.20 -12.72
N ASN A 64 7.97 -0.87 -13.48
CA ASN A 64 7.78 -2.23 -12.95
C ASN A 64 8.65 -2.50 -11.73
N LYS A 65 9.86 -1.98 -11.73
CA LYS A 65 10.77 -2.06 -10.60
C LYS A 65 10.21 -1.34 -9.37
N THR A 66 9.58 -0.18 -9.57
CA THR A 66 8.91 0.55 -8.48
C THR A 66 7.81 -0.28 -7.84
N VAL A 67 6.96 -0.90 -8.65
CA VAL A 67 5.88 -1.76 -8.17
C VAL A 67 6.43 -2.93 -7.35
N ALA A 68 7.47 -3.59 -7.85
CA ALA A 68 8.12 -4.69 -7.13
C ALA A 68 8.68 -4.25 -5.77
N LEU A 69 9.31 -3.08 -5.71
CA LEU A 69 9.84 -2.51 -4.47
C LEU A 69 8.73 -2.13 -3.48
N LEU A 70 7.62 -1.58 -3.98
CA LEU A 70 6.46 -1.25 -3.15
C LEU A 70 5.80 -2.51 -2.57
N VAL A 71 5.68 -3.56 -3.36
CA VAL A 71 5.16 -4.85 -2.90
C VAL A 71 6.09 -5.44 -1.82
N ALA A 72 7.40 -5.40 -2.04
CA ALA A 72 8.38 -5.86 -1.05
C ALA A 72 8.26 -5.08 0.26
N LEU A 73 8.08 -3.76 0.19
CA LEU A 73 7.86 -2.93 1.37
C LEU A 73 6.57 -3.29 2.10
N ALA A 74 5.49 -3.54 1.36
CA ALA A 74 4.21 -3.96 1.93
C ALA A 74 4.31 -5.30 2.64
N GLU A 75 4.99 -6.28 2.05
CA GLU A 75 5.23 -7.60 2.66
C GLU A 75 6.08 -7.47 3.92
N GLU A 76 7.15 -6.70 3.87
CA GLU A 76 8.02 -6.45 5.02
C GLU A 76 7.30 -5.71 6.14
N SER A 77 6.29 -4.91 5.79
CA SER A 77 5.44 -4.18 6.74
C SER A 77 4.30 -5.02 7.33
N GLY A 78 4.12 -6.26 6.89
CA GLY A 78 3.05 -7.13 7.38
C GLY A 78 1.67 -6.69 6.93
N LEU A 79 1.55 -6.17 5.70
CA LEU A 79 0.27 -5.67 5.18
C LEU A 79 -0.81 -6.75 5.12
N ARG A 80 -0.46 -7.96 4.72
CA ARG A 80 -1.42 -9.08 4.61
C ARG A 80 -2.04 -9.40 5.97
N GLU A 81 -1.22 -9.51 6.99
CA GLU A 81 -1.67 -9.80 8.36
C GLU A 81 -2.59 -8.69 8.89
N ARG A 82 -2.30 -7.44 8.55
CA ARG A 82 -3.15 -6.31 8.92
C ARG A 82 -4.48 -6.31 8.20
N ILE A 83 -4.50 -6.70 6.93
CA ILE A 83 -5.74 -6.85 6.16
C ILE A 83 -6.62 -7.93 6.78
N GLU A 84 -6.06 -9.09 7.09
CA GLU A 84 -6.77 -10.18 7.74
C GLU A 84 -7.30 -9.77 9.11
N ALA A 85 -6.48 -9.12 9.92
CA ALA A 85 -6.89 -8.60 11.23
C ALA A 85 -8.07 -7.62 11.11
N MET A 86 -8.03 -6.74 10.11
CA MET A 86 -9.11 -5.80 9.85
C MET A 86 -10.42 -6.52 9.52
N PHE A 87 -10.39 -7.53 8.65
CA PHE A 87 -11.58 -8.30 8.30
C PHE A 87 -12.11 -9.15 9.45
N HIS A 88 -11.25 -9.55 10.39
CA HIS A 88 -11.64 -10.27 11.59
C HIS A 88 -12.12 -9.34 12.73
N GLY A 89 -12.12 -8.03 12.49
CA GLY A 89 -12.55 -7.05 13.48
C GLY A 89 -11.53 -6.79 14.59
N GLU A 90 -10.30 -7.17 14.41
CA GLU A 90 -9.22 -6.90 15.36
C GLU A 90 -8.82 -5.43 15.36
N ARG A 91 -8.22 -4.98 16.46
CA ARG A 91 -7.70 -3.62 16.56
C ARG A 91 -6.41 -3.49 15.75
N ILE A 92 -6.46 -2.67 14.67
CA ILE A 92 -5.32 -2.46 13.77
C ILE A 92 -4.58 -1.14 14.03
N THR A 93 -5.13 -0.28 14.88
CA THR A 93 -4.54 1.03 15.19
C THR A 93 -3.97 1.06 16.61
N SER A 94 -2.87 1.80 16.77
CA SER A 94 -2.30 2.04 18.09
C SER A 94 -3.22 2.92 18.94
N PRO A 95 -3.27 2.71 20.29
CA PRO A 95 -4.09 3.54 21.17
C PRO A 95 -3.80 5.04 21.13
N ARG A 96 -2.64 5.42 20.64
CA ARG A 96 -2.25 6.84 20.54
C ARG A 96 -2.83 7.57 19.32
N THR A 97 -3.29 6.84 18.33
CA THR A 97 -4.00 7.39 17.18
C THR A 97 -5.48 7.08 17.35
N ALA A 98 -6.18 7.92 18.10
CA ALA A 98 -7.57 7.70 18.48
C ALA A 98 -8.59 7.81 17.34
N GLN A 99 -8.15 7.96 16.11
CA GLN A 99 -9.05 7.94 14.95
C GLN A 99 -9.00 6.56 14.32
N CYS A 100 -9.84 5.73 14.83
CA CYS A 100 -10.11 4.41 14.27
C CYS A 100 -10.75 4.52 12.90
N PHE A 101 -10.02 4.20 11.86
CA PHE A 101 -10.65 3.65 10.68
C PHE A 101 -11.03 2.19 10.97
N THR A 102 -12.00 2.01 11.84
CA THR A 102 -12.73 0.76 11.84
C THR A 102 -13.68 0.80 10.67
N TRP A 103 -13.42 0.02 9.65
CA TRP A 103 -14.42 -0.32 8.68
C TRP A 103 -15.55 -1.03 9.41
N ARG A 104 -16.48 -0.26 9.91
CA ARG A 104 -17.77 -0.80 10.30
C ARG A 104 -18.58 -0.94 9.04
N CYS A 105 -18.46 -2.08 8.42
CA CYS A 105 -19.37 -2.48 7.39
C CYS A 105 -20.79 -2.48 7.97
N GLY A 106 -21.58 -1.45 7.69
CA GLY A 106 -23.02 -1.48 7.81
C GLY A 106 -23.67 -1.52 9.20
N CYS A 107 -22.93 -1.38 10.28
CA CYS A 107 -23.57 -1.22 11.58
C CYS A 107 -23.96 0.24 11.80
N ARG A 108 -25.19 0.57 11.44
CA ARG A 108 -25.85 1.78 11.95
C ARG A 108 -25.78 1.75 13.49
N GLY A 109 -25.31 2.87 14.00
CA GLY A 109 -25.02 3.08 15.37
C GLY A 109 -25.98 2.45 16.37
N ALA A 110 -25.40 1.71 17.26
CA ALA A 110 -25.95 1.64 18.57
C ALA A 110 -25.76 3.02 19.19
N SER A 111 -26.86 3.73 19.35
CA SER A 111 -26.91 4.91 20.18
C SER A 111 -26.50 4.51 21.59
N HIS A 112 -25.41 5.07 22.07
CA HIS A 112 -25.06 4.98 23.48
C HIS A 112 -25.66 6.17 24.21
N SER A 113 -26.64 5.85 25.01
CA SER A 113 -27.04 6.74 26.10
C SER A 113 -25.98 6.71 27.19
#